data_4410e78a3eb4d754ce8e2dd7c865720a
#
_entry.id   4410e78a3eb4d754ce8e2dd7c865720a
#
_cell.length_a   1.000
_cell.length_b   1.000
_cell.length_c   1.000
_cell.angle_alpha   90.00
_cell.angle_beta   90.00
_cell.angle_gamma   90.00
#
_symmetry.space_group_name_H-M   'P 1'
#
loop_
_entity.id
_entity.type
_entity.pdbx_description
1 polymer ?
#
loop_
_entity_poly.entity_id
_entity_poly.type
_entity_poly.pdbx_seq_one_letter_code
_entity_poly.pdbx_strand_id
1 'polypeptide(L)'
;MRRAVPLRFLFERNKKYFPGLLLLTLLEISRAYLGVQFAMVTRRVIDCAQSGSGNALSRAGLLLVAVIAGIIGLYAVAQYLRGWLRATLDREWKLRLSHTLLHGDYAAVSAYHSGELVNRLTSDVDAVNGGVIALIPNVAALLTRLVSAVWLMAAMEPTFTLLAAICGVGVVGATGVFRKWLKTLHKQMQEANGKASG
;
A
#
# COMPACT_ATOMS: atom_id res chain seq x y z
N MET A 1 19.85 15.69 11.92
CA MET A 1 19.26 14.55 12.65
C MET A 1 17.76 14.56 12.43
N ARG A 2 17.21 13.71 11.54
CA ARG A 2 15.75 13.52 11.36
C ARG A 2 15.22 12.80 12.60
N ARG A 3 14.63 13.50 13.55
CA ARG A 3 13.84 12.86 14.61
C ARG A 3 12.65 12.19 13.93
N ALA A 4 12.64 10.86 13.92
CA ALA A 4 11.49 10.10 13.50
C ALA A 4 10.30 10.55 14.38
N VAL A 5 9.32 11.18 13.77
CA VAL A 5 8.07 11.52 14.48
C VAL A 5 7.47 10.19 14.92
N PRO A 6 7.26 9.95 16.22
CA PRO A 6 6.76 8.66 16.66
C PRO A 6 5.37 8.46 16.04
N LEU A 7 5.19 7.36 15.32
CA LEU A 7 3.91 6.96 14.71
C LEU A 7 2.75 7.06 15.71
N ARG A 8 3.05 6.84 16.99
CA ARG A 8 2.13 7.00 18.12
C ARG A 8 1.52 8.40 18.20
N PHE A 9 2.29 9.45 17.92
CA PHE A 9 1.80 10.84 17.93
C PHE A 9 0.79 11.10 16.80
N LEU A 10 1.02 10.50 15.63
CA LEU A 10 0.08 10.58 14.51
C LEU A 10 -1.21 9.81 14.80
N PHE A 11 -1.12 8.65 15.47
CA PHE A 11 -2.28 7.84 15.84
C PHE A 11 -3.14 8.47 16.95
N GLU A 12 -2.54 9.00 18.00
CA GLU A 12 -3.28 9.60 19.12
C GLU A 12 -4.05 10.86 18.69
N ARG A 13 -3.51 11.62 17.74
CA ARG A 13 -4.10 12.86 17.28
C ARG A 13 -5.20 12.65 16.21
N ASN A 14 -5.19 11.50 15.53
CA ASN A 14 -6.12 11.17 14.43
C ASN A 14 -7.19 10.14 14.80
N LYS A 15 -7.50 9.95 16.07
CA LYS A 15 -8.52 8.98 16.54
C LYS A 15 -9.87 9.08 15.82
N LYS A 16 -10.24 10.27 15.37
CA LYS A 16 -11.49 10.55 14.66
C LYS A 16 -11.56 9.84 13.29
N TYR A 17 -10.43 9.59 12.64
CA TYR A 17 -10.35 8.97 11.31
C TYR A 17 -10.03 7.48 11.35
N PHE A 18 -9.80 6.95 12.56
CA PHE A 18 -9.51 5.54 12.77
C PHE A 18 -10.60 4.60 12.21
N PRO A 19 -11.91 4.85 12.40
CA PRO A 19 -12.94 3.98 11.81
C PRO A 19 -12.91 3.97 10.29
N GLY A 20 -12.64 5.12 9.65
CA GLY A 20 -12.50 5.19 8.19
C GLY A 20 -11.27 4.42 7.68
N LEU A 21 -10.16 4.49 8.41
CA LEU A 21 -8.93 3.76 8.09
C LEU A 21 -9.10 2.25 8.28
N LEU A 22 -9.83 1.85 9.32
CA LEU A 22 -10.19 0.46 9.56
C LEU A 22 -11.12 -0.09 8.47
N LEU A 23 -12.14 0.68 8.10
CA LEU A 23 -13.04 0.31 7.00
C LEU A 23 -12.27 0.16 5.68
N LEU A 24 -11.37 1.10 5.37
CA LEU A 24 -10.51 1.02 4.19
C LEU A 24 -9.64 -0.24 4.21
N THR A 25 -9.07 -0.57 5.37
CA THR A 25 -8.25 -1.77 5.55
C THR A 25 -9.08 -3.04 5.33
N LEU A 26 -10.30 -3.11 5.85
CA LEU A 26 -11.21 -4.24 5.64
C LEU A 26 -11.59 -4.40 4.16
N LEU A 27 -11.87 -3.29 3.46
CA LEU A 27 -12.16 -3.32 2.02
C LEU A 27 -10.97 -3.85 1.22
N GLU A 28 -9.74 -3.41 1.53
CA GLU A 28 -8.53 -3.90 0.87
C GLU A 28 -8.23 -5.37 1.17
N ILE A 29 -8.48 -5.84 2.39
CA ILE A 29 -8.38 -7.25 2.77
C ILE A 29 -9.40 -8.08 1.97
N SER A 30 -10.66 -7.65 1.93
CA SER A 30 -11.72 -8.35 1.17
C SER A 30 -11.39 -8.43 -0.32
N ARG A 31 -10.90 -7.33 -0.89
CA ARG A 31 -10.45 -7.30 -2.29
C ARG A 31 -9.24 -8.20 -2.54
N ALA A 32 -8.30 -8.23 -1.61
CA ALA A 32 -7.12 -9.09 -1.69
C ALA A 32 -7.51 -10.58 -1.68
N TYR A 33 -8.45 -10.95 -0.81
CA TYR A 33 -8.98 -12.31 -0.73
C TYR A 33 -9.73 -12.72 -2.00
N LEU A 34 -10.63 -11.86 -2.52
CA LEU A 34 -11.32 -12.11 -3.79
C LEU A 34 -10.35 -12.25 -4.97
N GLY A 35 -9.24 -11.52 -4.97
CA GLY A 35 -8.20 -11.66 -5.97
C GLY A 35 -7.55 -13.05 -6.00
N VAL A 36 -7.42 -13.70 -4.83
CA VAL A 36 -6.93 -15.09 -4.76
C VAL A 36 -8.02 -16.06 -5.19
N GLN A 37 -9.29 -15.84 -4.80
CA GLN A 37 -10.43 -16.66 -5.23
C GLN A 37 -10.65 -16.61 -6.76
N PHE A 38 -10.31 -15.52 -7.39
CA PHE A 38 -10.34 -15.38 -8.85
C PHE A 38 -9.55 -16.50 -9.55
N ALA A 39 -8.37 -16.86 -9.04
CA ALA A 39 -7.57 -17.96 -9.58
C ALA A 39 -8.29 -19.31 -9.50
N MET A 40 -8.97 -19.60 -8.37
CA MET A 40 -9.77 -20.84 -8.21
C MET A 40 -10.95 -20.89 -9.18
N VAL A 41 -11.66 -19.77 -9.33
CA VAL A 41 -12.82 -19.73 -10.23
C VAL A 41 -12.37 -19.84 -11.68
N THR A 42 -11.24 -19.21 -12.04
CA THR A 42 -10.65 -19.35 -13.39
C THR A 42 -10.29 -20.81 -13.69
N ARG A 43 -9.67 -21.52 -12.73
CA ARG A 43 -9.41 -22.96 -12.87
C ARG A 43 -10.70 -23.74 -13.12
N ARG A 44 -11.77 -23.51 -12.34
CA ARG A 44 -13.07 -24.17 -12.53
C ARG A 44 -13.65 -23.94 -13.91
N VAL A 45 -13.52 -22.73 -14.46
CA VAL A 45 -13.96 -22.43 -15.84
C VAL A 45 -13.21 -23.27 -16.86
N ILE A 46 -11.88 -23.39 -16.70
CA ILE A 46 -11.03 -24.18 -17.60
C ILE A 46 -11.40 -25.66 -17.49
N ASP A 47 -11.54 -26.21 -16.29
CA ASP A 47 -11.90 -27.60 -16.03
C ASP A 47 -13.29 -27.93 -16.64
N CYS A 48 -14.27 -27.03 -16.48
CA CYS A 48 -15.60 -27.18 -17.09
C CYS A 48 -15.58 -27.08 -18.63
N ALA A 49 -14.73 -26.25 -19.17
CA ALA A 49 -14.56 -26.14 -20.64
C ALA A 49 -13.99 -27.44 -21.23
N GLN A 50 -13.03 -28.06 -20.53
CA GLN A 50 -12.42 -29.33 -20.95
C GLN A 50 -13.40 -30.51 -20.82
N SER A 51 -14.29 -30.49 -19.83
CA SER A 51 -15.29 -31.55 -19.61
C SER A 51 -16.48 -31.51 -20.58
N GLY A 52 -16.61 -30.45 -21.39
CA GLY A 52 -17.65 -30.32 -22.41
C GLY A 52 -19.08 -30.09 -21.86
N SER A 53 -19.27 -29.85 -20.58
CA SER A 53 -20.59 -29.67 -19.98
C SER A 53 -21.03 -28.20 -20.04
N GLY A 54 -21.88 -27.85 -20.99
CA GLY A 54 -22.32 -26.47 -21.25
C GLY A 54 -23.00 -25.79 -20.04
N ASN A 55 -23.80 -26.52 -19.26
CA ASN A 55 -24.47 -25.99 -18.07
C ASN A 55 -23.47 -25.70 -16.91
N ALA A 56 -22.43 -26.51 -16.75
CA ALA A 56 -21.41 -26.26 -15.76
C ALA A 56 -20.52 -25.08 -16.16
N LEU A 57 -20.19 -24.97 -17.44
CA LEU A 57 -19.41 -23.88 -18.00
C LEU A 57 -20.13 -22.52 -17.84
N SER A 58 -21.45 -22.46 -18.11
CA SER A 58 -22.22 -21.23 -17.97
C SER A 58 -22.28 -20.75 -16.51
N ARG A 59 -22.47 -21.68 -15.55
CA ARG A 59 -22.45 -21.36 -14.11
C ARG A 59 -21.07 -20.89 -13.63
N ALA A 60 -20.00 -21.57 -14.05
CA ALA A 60 -18.63 -21.16 -13.74
C ALA A 60 -18.26 -19.80 -14.35
N GLY A 61 -18.71 -19.54 -15.59
CA GLY A 61 -18.56 -18.24 -16.23
C GLY A 61 -19.28 -17.12 -15.50
N LEU A 62 -20.53 -17.37 -15.07
CA LEU A 62 -21.29 -16.39 -14.30
C LEU A 62 -20.64 -16.09 -12.93
N LEU A 63 -20.11 -17.10 -12.26
CA LEU A 63 -19.32 -16.91 -11.04
C LEU A 63 -18.06 -16.08 -11.28
N LEU A 64 -17.36 -16.30 -12.39
CA LEU A 64 -16.18 -15.52 -12.77
C LEU A 64 -16.54 -14.06 -12.96
N VAL A 65 -17.62 -13.77 -13.69
CA VAL A 65 -18.12 -12.40 -13.88
C VAL A 65 -18.51 -11.76 -12.55
N ALA A 66 -19.18 -12.49 -11.66
CA ALA A 66 -19.55 -12.00 -10.32
C ALA A 66 -18.33 -11.66 -9.47
N VAL A 67 -17.28 -12.49 -9.49
CA VAL A 67 -16.02 -12.23 -8.77
C VAL A 67 -15.32 -10.99 -9.33
N ILE A 68 -15.24 -10.85 -10.65
CA ILE A 68 -14.66 -9.66 -11.30
C ILE A 68 -15.45 -8.40 -10.92
N ALA A 69 -16.77 -8.45 -11.01
CA ALA A 69 -17.63 -7.33 -10.63
C ALA A 69 -17.44 -6.95 -9.14
N GLY A 70 -17.32 -7.95 -8.26
CA GLY A 70 -17.02 -7.76 -6.84
C GLY A 70 -15.67 -7.08 -6.61
N ILE A 71 -14.62 -7.51 -7.31
CA ILE A 71 -13.28 -6.89 -7.22
C ILE A 71 -13.32 -5.43 -7.68
N ILE A 72 -13.99 -5.14 -8.80
CA ILE A 72 -14.13 -3.79 -9.34
C ILE A 72 -14.95 -2.91 -8.40
N GLY A 73 -16.08 -3.44 -7.89
CA GLY A 73 -16.92 -2.71 -6.96
C GLY A 73 -16.20 -2.36 -5.66
N LEU A 74 -15.51 -3.33 -5.04
CA LEU A 74 -14.70 -3.09 -3.84
C LEU A 74 -13.56 -2.08 -4.11
N TYR A 75 -12.92 -2.17 -5.28
CA TYR A 75 -11.90 -1.21 -5.68
C TYR A 75 -12.45 0.21 -5.79
N ALA A 76 -13.60 0.39 -6.44
CA ALA A 76 -14.22 1.70 -6.61
C ALA A 76 -14.59 2.32 -5.25
N VAL A 77 -15.19 1.52 -4.35
CA VAL A 77 -15.55 1.97 -2.99
C VAL A 77 -14.29 2.31 -2.18
N ALA A 78 -13.25 1.47 -2.24
CA ALA A 78 -11.98 1.72 -1.55
C ALA A 78 -11.28 2.99 -2.06
N GLN A 79 -11.30 3.25 -3.38
CA GLN A 79 -10.73 4.46 -3.97
C GLN A 79 -11.50 5.72 -3.57
N TYR A 80 -12.83 5.66 -3.55
CA TYR A 80 -13.66 6.76 -3.08
C TYR A 80 -13.35 7.08 -1.61
N LEU A 81 -13.34 6.07 -0.74
CA LEU A 81 -13.05 6.23 0.69
C LEU A 81 -11.63 6.76 0.93
N ARG A 82 -10.64 6.26 0.17
CA ARG A 82 -9.25 6.74 0.21
C ARG A 82 -9.15 8.21 -0.16
N GLY A 83 -9.82 8.61 -1.24
CA GLY A 83 -9.86 10.00 -1.69
C GLY A 83 -10.51 10.92 -0.66
N TRP A 84 -11.63 10.50 -0.09
CA TRP A 84 -12.35 11.23 0.95
C TRP A 84 -11.50 11.40 2.22
N LEU A 85 -10.87 10.31 2.70
CA LEU A 85 -9.98 10.35 3.87
C LEU A 85 -8.79 11.28 3.63
N ARG A 86 -8.17 11.19 2.44
CA ARG A 86 -7.03 12.03 2.08
C ARG A 86 -7.43 13.50 2.07
N ALA A 87 -8.50 13.87 1.40
CA ALA A 87 -8.97 15.25 1.32
C ALA A 87 -9.34 15.83 2.70
N THR A 88 -9.98 15.03 3.55
CA THR A 88 -10.39 15.45 4.89
C THR A 88 -9.19 15.65 5.82
N LEU A 89 -8.24 14.71 5.82
CA LEU A 89 -7.01 14.83 6.60
C LEU A 89 -6.14 15.99 6.12
N ASP A 90 -5.99 16.15 4.82
CA ASP A 90 -5.21 17.23 4.22
C ASP A 90 -5.77 18.61 4.61
N ARG A 91 -7.09 18.79 4.51
CA ARG A 91 -7.77 20.00 4.96
C ARG A 91 -7.51 20.30 6.45
N GLU A 92 -7.64 19.30 7.31
CA GLU A 92 -7.48 19.50 8.75
C GLU A 92 -6.05 19.87 9.13
N TRP A 93 -5.05 19.18 8.54
CA TRP A 93 -3.65 19.50 8.78
C TRP A 93 -3.25 20.88 8.23
N LYS A 94 -3.70 21.23 7.03
CA LYS A 94 -3.43 22.55 6.44
C LYS A 94 -4.04 23.68 7.26
N LEU A 95 -5.28 23.51 7.73
CA LEU A 95 -5.92 24.50 8.60
C LEU A 95 -5.17 24.67 9.93
N ARG A 96 -4.76 23.58 10.56
CA ARG A 96 -4.01 23.64 11.83
C ARG A 96 -2.66 24.31 11.65
N LEU A 97 -1.92 23.95 10.61
CA LEU A 97 -0.62 24.55 10.31
C LEU A 97 -0.76 26.04 9.98
N SER A 98 -1.74 26.43 9.15
CA SER A 98 -2.01 27.83 8.86
C SER A 98 -2.37 28.61 10.13
N HIS A 99 -3.22 28.06 10.99
CA HIS A 99 -3.53 28.69 12.27
C HIS A 99 -2.29 28.86 13.15
N THR A 100 -1.43 27.85 13.22
CA THR A 100 -0.20 27.93 14.01
C THR A 100 0.78 28.96 13.45
N LEU A 101 0.86 29.09 12.11
CA LEU A 101 1.70 30.10 11.46
C LEU A 101 1.19 31.53 11.67
N LEU A 102 -0.14 31.73 11.61
CA LEU A 102 -0.76 33.04 11.78
C LEU A 102 -0.72 33.56 13.23
N HIS A 103 -0.71 32.65 14.19
CA HIS A 103 -0.69 33.00 15.62
C HIS A 103 0.67 32.72 16.27
N GLY A 104 1.66 32.29 15.49
CA GLY A 104 3.03 32.06 15.96
C GLY A 104 3.81 33.36 16.13
N ASP A 105 4.94 33.28 16.84
CA ASP A 105 5.84 34.40 17.02
C ASP A 105 6.40 34.84 15.65
N TYR A 106 6.18 36.12 15.29
CA TYR A 106 6.60 36.68 14.02
C TYR A 106 8.12 36.53 13.76
N ALA A 107 8.93 36.63 14.80
CA ALA A 107 10.38 36.46 14.70
C ALA A 107 10.76 35.03 14.29
N ALA A 108 10.04 34.01 14.78
CA ALA A 108 10.26 32.63 14.43
C ALA A 108 9.78 32.30 13.01
N VAL A 109 8.66 32.87 12.58
CA VAL A 109 8.10 32.67 11.23
C VAL A 109 8.88 33.41 10.16
N SER A 110 9.33 34.64 10.42
CA SER A 110 10.11 35.46 9.49
C SER A 110 11.52 34.92 9.22
N ALA A 111 12.05 34.07 10.10
CA ALA A 111 13.32 33.38 9.87
C ALA A 111 13.28 32.35 8.71
N TYR A 112 12.09 31.96 8.26
CA TYR A 112 11.91 31.04 7.15
C TYR A 112 11.49 31.79 5.88
N HIS A 113 12.03 31.38 4.72
CA HIS A 113 11.59 31.90 3.43
C HIS A 113 10.12 31.44 3.18
N SER A 114 9.29 32.38 2.69
CA SER A 114 7.87 32.12 2.42
C SER A 114 7.64 30.88 1.53
N GLY A 115 8.51 30.66 0.54
CA GLY A 115 8.45 29.45 -0.31
C GLY A 115 8.71 28.12 0.43
N GLU A 116 9.60 28.12 1.43
CA GLU A 116 9.86 26.93 2.25
C GLU A 116 8.65 26.60 3.12
N LEU A 117 8.02 27.60 3.73
CA LEU A 117 6.81 27.42 4.54
C LEU A 117 5.65 26.86 3.70
N VAL A 118 5.43 27.39 2.51
CA VAL A 118 4.40 26.88 1.58
C VAL A 118 4.70 25.45 1.16
N ASN A 119 5.95 25.11 0.86
CA ASN A 119 6.35 23.75 0.50
C ASN A 119 6.12 22.76 1.65
N ARG A 120 6.45 23.13 2.89
CA ARG A 120 6.16 22.31 4.08
C ARG A 120 4.66 22.13 4.30
N LEU A 121 3.88 23.19 4.08
CA LEU A 121 2.43 23.18 4.25
C LEU A 121 1.72 22.29 3.21
N THR A 122 2.27 22.15 2.03
CA THR A 122 1.69 21.38 0.92
C THR A 122 2.34 20.02 0.77
N SER A 123 3.62 19.95 0.44
CA SER A 123 4.31 18.72 0.07
C SER A 123 4.55 17.78 1.26
N ASP A 124 4.99 18.30 2.42
CA ASP A 124 5.29 17.47 3.58
C ASP A 124 4.02 16.89 4.21
N VAL A 125 2.93 17.69 4.25
CA VAL A 125 1.63 17.21 4.74
C VAL A 125 1.05 16.14 3.82
N ASP A 126 1.10 16.35 2.50
CA ASP A 126 0.66 15.37 1.51
C ASP A 126 1.44 14.05 1.62
N ALA A 127 2.75 14.11 1.80
CA ALA A 127 3.61 12.94 1.94
C ALA A 127 3.27 12.12 3.21
N VAL A 128 3.06 12.82 4.35
CA VAL A 128 2.70 12.16 5.62
C VAL A 128 1.31 11.54 5.54
N ASN A 129 0.31 12.30 5.08
CA ASN A 129 -1.06 11.82 4.98
C ASN A 129 -1.18 10.67 3.97
N GLY A 130 -0.57 10.81 2.80
CA GLY A 130 -0.52 9.75 1.80
C GLY A 130 0.14 8.47 2.32
N GLY A 131 1.24 8.63 3.07
CA GLY A 131 1.94 7.51 3.70
C GLY A 131 1.06 6.76 4.71
N VAL A 132 0.40 7.46 5.62
CA VAL A 132 -0.45 6.84 6.66
C VAL A 132 -1.65 6.13 6.03
N ILE A 133 -2.35 6.77 5.08
CA ILE A 133 -3.55 6.22 4.44
C ILE A 133 -3.22 5.02 3.55
N ALA A 134 -2.03 5.00 2.91
CA ALA A 134 -1.65 3.93 2.01
C ALA A 134 -0.95 2.76 2.72
N LEU A 135 -0.08 3.03 3.70
CA LEU A 135 0.81 2.02 4.27
C LEU A 135 0.04 0.90 4.97
N ILE A 136 -0.86 1.24 5.89
CA ILE A 136 -1.58 0.27 6.72
C ILE A 136 -2.49 -0.64 5.87
N PRO A 137 -3.39 -0.11 5.01
CA PRO A 137 -4.24 -0.96 4.19
C PRO A 137 -3.45 -1.79 3.17
N ASN A 138 -2.39 -1.22 2.57
CA ASN A 138 -1.58 -1.95 1.59
C ASN A 138 -0.79 -3.09 2.23
N VAL A 139 -0.21 -2.90 3.42
CA VAL A 139 0.48 -3.97 4.15
C VAL A 139 -0.50 -5.07 4.54
N ALA A 140 -1.67 -4.71 5.07
CA ALA A 140 -2.71 -5.68 5.41
C ALA A 140 -3.17 -6.48 4.18
N ALA A 141 -3.43 -5.81 3.05
CA ALA A 141 -3.79 -6.46 1.79
C ALA A 141 -2.68 -7.39 1.26
N LEU A 142 -1.42 -6.97 1.35
CA LEU A 142 -0.27 -7.78 0.95
C LEU A 142 -0.16 -9.05 1.78
N LEU A 143 -0.26 -8.93 3.11
CA LEU A 143 -0.25 -10.08 4.01
C LEU A 143 -1.43 -11.02 3.74
N THR A 144 -2.62 -10.49 3.52
CA THR A 144 -3.80 -11.29 3.17
C THR A 144 -3.58 -12.06 1.87
N ARG A 145 -3.05 -11.42 0.83
CA ARG A 145 -2.74 -12.10 -0.44
C ARG A 145 -1.70 -13.20 -0.25
N LEU A 146 -0.63 -12.91 0.49
CA LEU A 146 0.43 -13.88 0.74
C LEU A 146 -0.11 -15.12 1.47
N VAL A 147 -0.81 -14.91 2.59
CA VAL A 147 -1.36 -15.99 3.41
C VAL A 147 -2.41 -16.78 2.61
N SER A 148 -3.32 -16.10 1.92
CA SER A 148 -4.37 -16.77 1.14
C SER A 148 -3.79 -17.53 -0.05
N ALA A 149 -2.76 -17.00 -0.72
CA ALA A 149 -2.10 -17.67 -1.85
C ALA A 149 -1.34 -18.91 -1.38
N VAL A 150 -0.57 -18.81 -0.29
CA VAL A 150 0.15 -19.96 0.28
C VAL A 150 -0.82 -21.03 0.75
N TRP A 151 -1.90 -20.64 1.44
CA TRP A 151 -2.95 -21.56 1.86
C TRP A 151 -3.58 -22.29 0.67
N LEU A 152 -3.93 -21.54 -0.38
CA LEU A 152 -4.54 -22.12 -1.58
C LEU A 152 -3.60 -23.09 -2.29
N MET A 153 -2.32 -22.70 -2.48
CA MET A 153 -1.31 -23.56 -3.11
C MET A 153 -1.08 -24.83 -2.28
N ALA A 154 -0.99 -24.71 -0.95
CA ALA A 154 -0.79 -25.86 -0.06
C ALA A 154 -1.97 -26.83 -0.09
N ALA A 155 -3.20 -26.31 -0.21
CA ALA A 155 -4.41 -27.13 -0.33
C ALA A 155 -4.53 -27.86 -1.67
N MET A 156 -3.93 -27.32 -2.74
CA MET A 156 -3.98 -27.92 -4.08
C MET A 156 -2.84 -28.90 -4.30
N GLU A 157 -1.60 -28.47 -4.08
CA GLU A 157 -0.38 -29.25 -4.34
C GLU A 157 0.74 -28.81 -3.39
N PRO A 158 0.99 -29.54 -2.30
CA PRO A 158 1.98 -29.17 -1.30
C PRO A 158 3.41 -29.16 -1.83
N THR A 159 3.73 -30.01 -2.82
CA THR A 159 5.07 -30.08 -3.44
C THR A 159 5.43 -28.77 -4.16
N PHE A 160 4.49 -28.23 -4.95
CA PHE A 160 4.70 -26.95 -5.62
C PHE A 160 4.77 -25.78 -4.64
N THR A 161 4.03 -25.85 -3.53
CA THR A 161 4.08 -24.84 -2.48
C THR A 161 5.46 -24.77 -1.83
N LEU A 162 6.07 -25.91 -1.56
CA LEU A 162 7.42 -25.99 -1.00
C LEU A 162 8.46 -25.41 -1.98
N LEU A 163 8.35 -25.79 -3.25
CA LEU A 163 9.24 -25.27 -4.31
C LEU A 163 9.10 -23.76 -4.47
N ALA A 164 7.88 -23.24 -4.48
CA ALA A 164 7.60 -21.81 -4.53
C ALA A 164 8.13 -21.06 -3.29
N ALA A 165 8.03 -21.65 -2.10
CA ALA A 165 8.58 -21.08 -0.88
C ALA A 165 10.12 -20.98 -0.93
N ILE A 166 10.80 -22.05 -1.40
CA ILE A 166 12.25 -22.04 -1.57
C ILE A 166 12.68 -20.96 -2.57
N CYS A 167 12.03 -20.90 -3.74
CA CYS A 167 12.28 -19.85 -4.72
C CYS A 167 12.04 -18.45 -4.15
N GLY A 168 10.95 -18.26 -3.39
CA GLY A 168 10.61 -16.98 -2.75
C GLY A 168 11.67 -16.51 -1.77
N VAL A 169 12.15 -17.40 -0.91
CA VAL A 169 13.27 -17.13 0.02
C VAL A 169 14.54 -16.79 -0.76
N GLY A 170 14.82 -17.52 -1.84
CA GLY A 170 15.97 -17.26 -2.72
C GLY A 170 15.94 -15.86 -3.33
N VAL A 171 14.78 -15.43 -3.84
CA VAL A 171 14.58 -14.08 -4.42
C VAL A 171 14.75 -13.00 -3.35
N VAL A 172 14.22 -13.19 -2.15
CA VAL A 172 14.38 -12.24 -1.04
C VAL A 172 15.85 -12.13 -0.63
N GLY A 173 16.55 -13.27 -0.54
CA GLY A 173 17.98 -13.31 -0.26
C GLY A 173 18.82 -12.59 -1.31
N ALA A 174 18.56 -12.89 -2.60
CA ALA A 174 19.23 -12.24 -3.73
C ALA A 174 19.00 -10.72 -3.73
N THR A 175 17.76 -10.29 -3.47
CA THR A 175 17.41 -8.86 -3.37
C THR A 175 18.16 -8.17 -2.23
N GLY A 176 18.31 -8.86 -1.09
CA GLY A 176 19.08 -8.37 0.06
C GLY A 176 20.55 -8.13 -0.27
N VAL A 177 21.19 -9.08 -0.97
CA VAL A 177 22.58 -8.98 -1.43
C VAL A 177 22.73 -7.85 -2.45
N PHE A 178 21.83 -7.80 -3.44
CA PHE A 178 21.85 -6.78 -4.49
C PHE A 178 21.67 -5.36 -3.92
N ARG A 179 20.80 -5.18 -2.91
CA ARG A 179 20.61 -3.90 -2.23
C ARG A 179 21.87 -3.46 -1.47
N LYS A 180 22.61 -4.37 -0.84
CA LYS A 180 23.90 -4.05 -0.20
C LYS A 180 24.93 -3.61 -1.24
N TRP A 181 25.00 -4.31 -2.35
CA TRP A 181 25.94 -4.00 -3.44
C TRP A 181 25.63 -2.64 -4.08
N LEU A 182 24.35 -2.33 -4.36
CA LEU A 182 23.93 -1.02 -4.86
C LEU A 182 24.27 0.12 -3.90
N LYS A 183 24.10 -0.07 -2.58
CA LYS A 183 24.49 0.94 -1.58
C LYS A 183 25.98 1.23 -1.61
N THR A 184 26.81 0.20 -1.78
CA THR A 184 28.27 0.36 -1.86
C THR A 184 28.67 1.12 -3.13
N LEU A 185 28.04 0.77 -4.28
CA LEU A 185 28.28 1.48 -5.53
C LEU A 185 27.86 2.97 -5.47
N HIS A 186 26.69 3.24 -4.88
CA HIS A 186 26.19 4.62 -4.72
C HIS A 186 27.12 5.47 -3.83
N LYS A 187 27.68 4.85 -2.78
CA LYS A 187 28.66 5.51 -1.92
C LYS A 187 29.95 5.84 -2.67
N GLN A 188 30.45 4.88 -3.47
CA GLN A 188 31.64 5.10 -4.32
C GLN A 188 31.42 6.20 -5.36
N MET A 189 30.25 6.25 -5.99
CA MET A 189 29.89 7.31 -6.93
C MET A 189 29.82 8.68 -6.25
N GLN A 190 29.26 8.76 -5.04
CA GLN A 190 29.24 10.03 -4.28
C GLN A 190 30.63 10.49 -3.85
N GLU A 191 31.51 9.57 -3.45
CA GLU A 191 32.90 9.87 -3.11
C GLU A 191 33.69 10.32 -4.35
N ALA A 192 33.45 9.69 -5.50
CA ALA A 192 34.08 10.10 -6.78
C ALA A 192 33.60 11.48 -7.24
N ASN A 193 32.29 11.75 -7.17
CA ASN A 193 31.75 13.07 -7.49
C ASN A 193 32.22 14.16 -6.52
N GLY A 194 32.37 13.85 -5.22
CA GLY A 194 32.89 14.77 -4.23
C GLY A 194 34.36 15.15 -4.50
N LYS A 195 35.16 14.20 -5.00
CA LYS A 195 36.57 14.46 -5.39
C LYS A 195 36.71 15.22 -6.71
N ALA A 196 35.70 15.16 -7.59
CA ALA A 196 35.73 15.89 -8.86
C ALA A 196 35.21 17.35 -8.74
N SER A 197 34.58 17.70 -7.63
CA SER A 197 34.01 19.02 -7.37
C SER A 197 34.85 19.87 -6.41
N GLY A 198 35.94 19.38 -5.89
CA GLY A 198 36.90 20.11 -5.04
C GLY A 198 38.24 20.26 -5.74
#